data_169c5a2960bf6a8b049138e7a1c457ad
#
_entry.id   169c5a2960bf6a8b049138e7a1c457ad
#
_cell.length_a   1.000
_cell.length_b   1.000
_cell.length_c   1.000
_cell.angle_alpha   90.00
_cell.angle_beta   90.00
_cell.angle_gamma   90.00
#
_symmetry.space_group_name_H-M   'P 1'
#
loop_
_entity.id
_entity.type
_entity.pdbx_description
1 polymer ?
#
loop_
_entity_poly.entity_id
_entity_poly.type
_entity_poly.pdbx_seq_one_letter_code
_entity_poly.pdbx_strand_id
1 'polypeptide(L)'
;MSILVKMPLNLAFLNFNAANKIKKNFPDVKNWYIGGHSNGGQFAAVHVSKYYKDYKGLILLASISSFKDLSKIDIKALSIIGSEDGIVKMDIYKRYKKNLPKDLTEYIIPGGCHSYFGMYGLQKKDGTSNITNVEQIEFAADKISEFIN
;
A
#
# COMPACT_ATOMS: atom_id res chain seq x y z
N MET A 1 0.46 -1.79 16.92
CA MET A 1 -0.64 -2.77 16.66
C MET A 1 -0.98 -2.72 15.18
N SER A 2 -1.09 -3.86 14.51
CA SER A 2 -1.51 -3.97 13.12
C SER A 2 -2.85 -4.69 13.04
N ILE A 3 -3.78 -4.21 12.20
CA ILE A 3 -5.10 -4.81 12.01
C ILE A 3 -5.24 -5.16 10.53
N LEU A 4 -5.31 -6.45 10.24
CA LEU A 4 -5.59 -6.95 8.90
C LEU A 4 -7.11 -7.01 8.67
N VAL A 5 -7.57 -6.31 7.64
CA VAL A 5 -8.99 -6.31 7.27
C VAL A 5 -9.24 -7.34 6.17
N LYS A 6 -9.92 -8.41 6.51
CA LYS A 6 -10.40 -9.37 5.50
C LYS A 6 -11.60 -8.78 4.76
N MET A 7 -11.46 -8.60 3.46
CA MET A 7 -12.55 -8.09 2.62
C MET A 7 -13.46 -9.23 2.14
N PRO A 8 -14.78 -8.96 1.97
CA PRO A 8 -15.69 -9.94 1.38
C PRO A 8 -15.17 -10.41 0.02
N LEU A 9 -15.15 -11.71 -0.22
CA LEU A 9 -14.64 -12.33 -1.45
C LEU A 9 -13.20 -11.87 -1.84
N ASN A 10 -12.41 -11.38 -0.86
CA ASN A 10 -11.10 -10.76 -1.08
C ASN A 10 -11.12 -9.54 -2.03
N LEU A 11 -12.27 -8.87 -2.16
CA LEU A 11 -12.46 -7.72 -3.04
C LEU A 11 -12.58 -6.42 -2.22
N ALA A 12 -11.55 -5.60 -2.26
CA ALA A 12 -11.43 -4.38 -1.45
C ALA A 12 -12.57 -3.36 -1.69
N PHE A 13 -13.16 -3.34 -2.88
CA PHE A 13 -14.27 -2.45 -3.23
C PHE A 13 -15.62 -2.83 -2.59
N LEU A 14 -15.75 -4.02 -2.03
CA LEU A 14 -17.01 -4.46 -1.41
C LEU A 14 -17.23 -3.92 0.01
N ASN A 15 -16.23 -3.27 0.62
CA ASN A 15 -16.38 -2.73 1.97
C ASN A 15 -15.58 -1.43 2.20
N PHE A 16 -15.96 -0.36 1.51
CA PHE A 16 -15.32 0.95 1.66
C PHE A 16 -15.35 1.53 3.09
N ASN A 17 -16.27 1.08 3.94
CA ASN A 17 -16.40 1.57 5.31
C ASN A 17 -15.68 0.71 6.35
N ALA A 18 -14.95 -0.32 5.94
CA ALA A 18 -14.27 -1.23 6.87
C ALA A 18 -13.34 -0.49 7.83
N ALA A 19 -12.51 0.41 7.32
CA ALA A 19 -11.58 1.19 8.12
C ALA A 19 -12.30 2.08 9.16
N ASN A 20 -13.41 2.71 8.79
CA ASN A 20 -14.18 3.55 9.71
C ASN A 20 -14.85 2.73 10.82
N LYS A 21 -15.32 1.52 10.52
CA LYS A 21 -15.86 0.60 11.54
C LYS A 21 -14.79 0.16 12.53
N ILE A 22 -13.59 -0.15 12.02
CA ILE A 22 -12.47 -0.55 12.88
C ILE A 22 -12.07 0.58 13.82
N LYS A 23 -11.90 1.82 13.32
CA LYS A 23 -11.53 2.96 14.17
C LYS A 23 -12.49 3.16 15.34
N LYS A 24 -13.80 2.92 15.15
CA LYS A 24 -14.81 3.01 16.21
C LYS A 24 -14.59 1.99 17.34
N ASN A 25 -14.00 0.84 17.03
CA ASN A 25 -13.74 -0.20 18.02
C ASN A 25 -12.46 0.06 18.83
N PHE A 26 -11.65 1.06 18.44
CA PHE A 26 -10.38 1.40 19.08
C PHE A 26 -10.29 2.92 19.34
N PRO A 27 -11.16 3.47 20.20
CA PRO A 27 -11.26 4.94 20.39
C PRO A 27 -10.01 5.57 21.00
N ASP A 28 -9.19 4.79 21.69
CA ASP A 28 -7.96 5.25 22.34
C ASP A 28 -6.78 5.38 21.38
N VAL A 29 -6.87 4.78 20.17
CA VAL A 29 -5.81 4.87 19.17
C VAL A 29 -5.90 6.23 18.47
N LYS A 30 -4.85 7.05 18.63
CA LYS A 30 -4.79 8.42 18.09
C LYS A 30 -4.15 8.49 16.69
N ASN A 31 -3.18 7.63 16.42
CA ASN A 31 -2.41 7.65 15.18
C ASN A 31 -2.77 6.44 14.31
N TRP A 32 -3.49 6.70 13.25
CA TRP A 32 -3.88 5.69 12.27
C TRP A 32 -3.06 5.82 10.98
N TYR A 33 -2.59 4.70 10.49
CA TYR A 33 -2.06 4.55 9.14
C TYR A 33 -2.95 3.59 8.39
N ILE A 34 -3.12 3.83 7.11
CA ILE A 34 -3.90 2.94 6.23
C ILE A 34 -3.03 2.52 5.06
N GLY A 35 -3.17 1.30 4.62
CA GLY A 35 -2.38 0.82 3.49
C GLY A 35 -2.91 -0.47 2.91
N GLY A 36 -2.21 -0.94 1.89
CA GLY A 36 -2.52 -2.21 1.28
C GLY A 36 -1.58 -2.58 0.15
N HIS A 37 -1.64 -3.86 -0.20
CA HIS A 37 -0.94 -4.43 -1.33
C HIS A 37 -1.82 -4.39 -2.58
N SER A 38 -1.23 -4.05 -3.72
CA SER A 38 -1.89 -4.12 -5.04
C SER A 38 -3.23 -3.36 -5.05
N ASN A 39 -4.33 -3.99 -5.42
CA ASN A 39 -5.67 -3.39 -5.37
C ASN A 39 -6.06 -2.89 -3.97
N GLY A 40 -5.61 -3.55 -2.90
CA GLY A 40 -5.83 -3.09 -1.53
C GLY A 40 -5.26 -1.69 -1.30
N GLY A 41 -4.07 -1.41 -1.83
CA GLY A 41 -3.46 -0.08 -1.79
C GLY A 41 -4.21 0.95 -2.63
N GLN A 42 -4.71 0.58 -3.82
CA GLN A 42 -5.54 1.48 -4.64
C GLN A 42 -6.82 1.90 -3.90
N PHE A 43 -7.48 0.96 -3.21
CA PHE A 43 -8.68 1.28 -2.42
C PHE A 43 -8.37 2.02 -1.12
N ALA A 44 -7.19 1.79 -0.51
CA ALA A 44 -6.70 2.63 0.57
C ALA A 44 -6.51 4.08 0.11
N ALA A 45 -5.93 4.29 -1.08
CA ALA A 45 -5.80 5.62 -1.70
C ALA A 45 -7.15 6.28 -1.98
N VAL A 46 -8.14 5.52 -2.48
CA VAL A 46 -9.53 6.01 -2.65
C VAL A 46 -10.14 6.43 -1.31
N HIS A 47 -9.96 5.62 -0.26
CA HIS A 47 -10.45 5.94 1.08
C HIS A 47 -9.80 7.22 1.63
N VAL A 48 -8.47 7.31 1.54
CA VAL A 48 -7.70 8.48 1.98
C VAL A 48 -8.11 9.74 1.22
N SER A 49 -8.44 9.66 -0.06
CA SER A 49 -8.88 10.84 -0.82
C SER A 49 -10.05 11.58 -0.18
N LYS A 50 -10.84 10.88 0.65
CA LYS A 50 -11.99 11.44 1.35
C LYS A 50 -11.75 11.67 2.84
N TYR A 51 -10.93 10.80 3.47
CA TYR A 51 -10.79 10.75 4.94
C TYR A 51 -9.34 10.99 5.41
N TYR A 52 -8.51 11.69 4.62
CA TYR A 52 -7.08 11.86 4.89
C TYR A 52 -6.77 12.44 6.28
N LYS A 53 -7.61 13.34 6.78
CA LYS A 53 -7.45 13.95 8.12
C LYS A 53 -7.51 12.94 9.27
N ASP A 54 -8.06 11.78 9.03
CA ASP A 54 -8.20 10.70 10.01
C ASP A 54 -6.93 9.83 10.10
N TYR A 55 -5.95 10.05 9.22
CA TYR A 55 -4.76 9.22 9.09
C TYR A 55 -3.47 10.04 9.16
N LYS A 56 -2.44 9.44 9.72
CA LYS A 56 -1.08 10.00 9.75
C LYS A 56 -0.31 9.67 8.48
N GLY A 57 -0.68 8.60 7.77
CA GLY A 57 0.01 8.23 6.54
C GLY A 57 -0.71 7.13 5.75
N LEU A 58 -0.35 7.07 4.47
CA LEU A 58 -0.77 6.07 3.50
C LEU A 58 0.40 5.16 3.13
N ILE A 59 0.19 3.84 3.15
CA ILE A 59 1.22 2.84 2.81
C ILE A 59 0.77 2.03 1.59
N LEU A 60 1.56 2.07 0.53
CA LEU A 60 1.30 1.40 -0.74
C LEU A 60 2.38 0.35 -1.00
N LEU A 61 2.00 -0.91 -1.04
CA LEU A 61 2.87 -2.03 -1.37
C LEU A 61 2.50 -2.54 -2.77
N ALA A 62 3.43 -2.46 -3.73
CA ALA A 62 3.19 -2.83 -5.12
C ALA A 62 1.86 -2.24 -5.65
N SER A 63 1.63 -0.95 -5.42
CA SER A 63 0.36 -0.29 -5.69
C SER A 63 0.53 1.11 -6.27
N ILE A 64 -0.54 1.60 -6.87
CA ILE A 64 -0.62 2.93 -7.49
C ILE A 64 -1.90 3.64 -7.06
N SER A 65 -2.01 4.95 -7.30
CA SER A 65 -3.26 5.70 -7.16
C SER A 65 -3.80 6.04 -8.55
N SER A 66 -4.45 5.07 -9.21
CA SER A 66 -5.02 5.26 -10.54
C SER A 66 -6.43 5.87 -10.52
N PHE A 67 -7.18 5.67 -9.45
CA PHE A 67 -8.56 6.14 -9.32
C PHE A 67 -8.68 7.53 -8.72
N LYS A 68 -7.65 8.01 -8.02
CA LYS A 68 -7.66 9.31 -7.33
C LYS A 68 -6.32 10.02 -7.47
N ASP A 69 -6.39 11.32 -7.68
CA ASP A 69 -5.26 12.23 -7.56
C ASP A 69 -5.15 12.71 -6.11
N LEU A 70 -4.08 12.32 -5.44
CA LEU A 70 -3.77 12.67 -4.05
C LEU A 70 -2.67 13.74 -3.96
N SER A 71 -2.20 14.29 -5.08
CA SER A 71 -1.06 15.22 -5.13
C SER A 71 -1.26 16.52 -4.36
N LYS A 72 -2.52 16.86 -4.07
CA LYS A 72 -2.92 18.06 -3.32
C LYS A 72 -3.37 17.75 -1.88
N ILE A 73 -3.31 16.46 -1.48
CA ILE A 73 -3.74 16.04 -0.14
C ILE A 73 -2.53 16.09 0.79
N ASP A 74 -2.70 16.77 1.91
CA ASP A 74 -1.67 16.91 2.95
C ASP A 74 -1.67 15.66 3.85
N ILE A 75 -0.94 14.63 3.40
CA ILE A 75 -0.69 13.38 4.11
C ILE A 75 0.65 12.81 3.65
N LYS A 76 1.43 12.23 4.56
CA LYS A 76 2.64 11.51 4.18
C LYS A 76 2.30 10.15 3.57
N ALA A 77 3.07 9.72 2.59
CA ALA A 77 2.89 8.44 1.93
C ALA A 77 4.19 7.64 1.85
N LEU A 78 4.07 6.34 2.02
CA LEU A 78 5.13 5.37 1.76
C LEU A 78 4.72 4.51 0.55
N SER A 79 5.59 4.42 -0.45
CA SER A 79 5.40 3.54 -1.60
C SER A 79 6.57 2.58 -1.72
N ILE A 80 6.30 1.29 -1.70
CA ILE A 80 7.30 0.24 -1.87
C ILE A 80 6.89 -0.65 -3.05
N ILE A 81 7.79 -0.82 -4.02
CA ILE A 81 7.54 -1.64 -5.22
C ILE A 81 8.79 -2.45 -5.57
N GLY A 82 8.62 -3.63 -6.14
CA GLY A 82 9.72 -4.43 -6.67
C GLY A 82 10.13 -3.97 -8.07
N SER A 83 11.43 -4.03 -8.40
CA SER A 83 11.91 -3.67 -9.75
C SER A 83 11.43 -4.64 -10.82
N GLU A 84 11.18 -5.90 -10.43
CA GLU A 84 10.71 -6.99 -11.30
C GLU A 84 9.18 -7.21 -11.19
N ASP A 85 8.43 -6.22 -10.65
CA ASP A 85 6.96 -6.30 -10.59
C ASP A 85 6.36 -6.40 -12.01
N GLY A 86 5.82 -7.56 -12.35
CA GLY A 86 5.21 -7.85 -13.65
C GLY A 86 3.74 -7.43 -13.74
N ILE A 87 3.10 -7.12 -12.62
CA ILE A 87 1.69 -6.72 -12.50
C ILE A 87 1.56 -5.19 -12.54
N VAL A 88 2.23 -4.50 -11.60
CA VAL A 88 2.38 -3.05 -11.62
C VAL A 88 3.74 -2.72 -12.23
N LYS A 89 3.80 -2.81 -13.55
CA LYS A 89 5.05 -2.55 -14.27
C LYS A 89 5.59 -1.15 -13.97
N MET A 90 6.90 -1.01 -13.99
CA MET A 90 7.59 0.22 -13.61
C MET A 90 7.16 1.46 -14.44
N ASP A 91 6.80 1.28 -15.71
CA ASP A 91 6.26 2.36 -16.56
C ASP A 91 4.87 2.82 -16.09
N ILE A 92 4.01 1.87 -15.70
CA ILE A 92 2.71 2.14 -15.09
C ILE A 92 2.89 2.85 -13.75
N TYR A 93 3.79 2.34 -12.89
CA TYR A 93 4.09 2.96 -11.61
C TYR A 93 4.54 4.42 -11.78
N LYS A 94 5.52 4.68 -12.63
CA LYS A 94 6.03 6.03 -12.93
C LYS A 94 4.94 6.97 -13.44
N ARG A 95 4.02 6.45 -14.27
CA ARG A 95 2.88 7.22 -14.80
C ARG A 95 1.95 7.73 -13.70
N TYR A 96 1.65 6.88 -12.71
CA TYR A 96 0.72 7.19 -11.62
C TYR A 96 1.39 7.77 -10.37
N LYS A 97 2.71 7.78 -10.28
CA LYS A 97 3.45 8.39 -9.16
C LYS A 97 3.07 9.86 -8.95
N LYS A 98 2.80 10.61 -10.01
CA LYS A 98 2.35 12.01 -9.94
C LYS A 98 1.04 12.21 -9.18
N ASN A 99 0.23 11.16 -9.05
CA ASN A 99 -1.03 11.19 -8.30
C ASN A 99 -0.83 10.95 -6.79
N LEU A 100 0.39 10.64 -6.35
CA LEU A 100 0.69 10.41 -4.93
C LEU A 100 0.88 11.75 -4.20
N PRO A 101 0.73 11.78 -2.87
CA PRO A 101 1.00 12.97 -2.06
C PRO A 101 2.42 13.49 -2.29
N LYS A 102 2.62 14.79 -2.08
CA LYS A 102 3.95 15.42 -2.23
C LYS A 102 4.96 14.94 -1.19
N ASP A 103 4.50 14.68 0.04
CA ASP A 103 5.30 14.05 1.10
C ASP A 103 5.34 12.53 0.87
N LEU A 104 6.17 12.12 -0.10
CA LEU A 104 6.31 10.74 -0.55
C LEU A 104 7.69 10.19 -0.21
N THR A 105 7.72 9.14 0.61
CA THR A 105 8.87 8.25 0.76
C THR A 105 8.72 7.06 -0.19
N GLU A 106 9.72 6.81 -1.02
CA GLU A 106 9.67 5.77 -2.05
C GLU A 106 10.83 4.79 -1.91
N TYR A 107 10.51 3.49 -2.03
CA TYR A 107 11.51 2.44 -2.15
C TYR A 107 11.21 1.54 -3.35
N ILE A 108 12.22 1.32 -4.18
CA ILE A 108 12.21 0.32 -5.24
C ILE A 108 13.12 -0.81 -4.78
N ILE A 109 12.57 -1.99 -4.55
CA ILE A 109 13.32 -3.17 -4.09
C ILE A 109 13.99 -3.81 -5.30
N PRO A 110 15.34 -3.78 -5.41
CA PRO A 110 16.02 -4.43 -6.52
C PRO A 110 15.75 -5.94 -6.52
N GLY A 111 15.33 -6.48 -7.66
CA GLY A 111 15.01 -7.90 -7.81
C GLY A 111 13.68 -8.34 -7.18
N GLY A 112 12.96 -7.47 -6.51
CA GLY A 112 11.67 -7.78 -5.90
C GLY A 112 10.54 -7.85 -6.93
N CYS A 113 9.49 -8.64 -6.65
CA CYS A 113 8.32 -8.80 -7.52
C CYS A 113 7.01 -8.45 -6.81
N HIS A 114 5.89 -8.47 -7.56
CA HIS A 114 4.57 -8.11 -7.03
C HIS A 114 4.10 -9.04 -5.91
N SER A 115 4.27 -10.34 -6.10
CA SER A 115 3.67 -11.36 -5.23
C SER A 115 4.37 -11.48 -3.88
N TYR A 116 5.63 -11.06 -3.76
CA TYR A 116 6.45 -11.30 -2.58
C TYR A 116 6.23 -10.30 -1.41
N PHE A 117 5.16 -9.50 -1.47
CA PHE A 117 4.67 -8.75 -0.31
C PHE A 117 3.78 -9.59 0.63
N GLY A 118 3.67 -10.90 0.42
CA GLY A 118 2.94 -11.83 1.27
C GLY A 118 3.24 -13.29 0.96
N MET A 119 2.82 -14.21 1.85
CA MET A 119 3.07 -15.66 1.73
C MET A 119 1.91 -16.40 1.06
N TYR A 120 1.41 -15.89 -0.07
CA TYR A 120 0.24 -16.45 -0.80
C TYR A 120 0.60 -17.04 -2.17
N GLY A 121 1.90 -17.17 -2.47
CA GLY A 121 2.39 -17.72 -3.73
C GLY A 121 2.48 -16.68 -4.86
N LEU A 122 2.98 -17.11 -6.01
CA LEU A 122 3.19 -16.25 -7.17
C LEU A 122 1.87 -16.01 -7.92
N GLN A 123 1.63 -14.76 -8.29
CA GLN A 123 0.53 -14.41 -9.19
C GLN A 123 0.89 -14.70 -10.65
N LYS A 124 -0.09 -15.15 -11.41
CA LYS A 124 0.08 -15.33 -12.86
C LYS A 124 0.48 -14.01 -13.52
N LYS A 125 1.49 -14.04 -14.36
CA LYS A 125 2.08 -12.88 -15.08
C LYS A 125 2.92 -11.93 -14.21
N ASP A 126 3.25 -12.30 -12.98
CA ASP A 126 4.23 -11.55 -12.21
C ASP A 126 5.64 -11.72 -12.80
N GLY A 127 6.54 -10.82 -12.47
CA GLY A 127 7.95 -10.91 -12.83
C GLY A 127 8.70 -12.00 -12.05
N THR A 128 9.89 -12.31 -12.52
CA THR A 128 10.79 -13.25 -11.83
C THR A 128 11.63 -12.49 -10.82
N SER A 129 11.43 -12.80 -9.55
CA SER A 129 12.22 -12.21 -8.47
C SER A 129 13.65 -12.78 -8.41
N ASN A 130 14.62 -11.94 -8.09
CA ASN A 130 16.01 -12.31 -7.83
C ASN A 130 16.34 -12.36 -6.32
N ILE A 131 15.36 -12.10 -5.48
CA ILE A 131 15.45 -12.19 -4.03
C ILE A 131 14.38 -13.16 -3.51
N THR A 132 14.50 -13.58 -2.27
CA THR A 132 13.51 -14.45 -1.64
C THR A 132 12.28 -13.65 -1.18
N ASN A 133 11.18 -14.35 -1.01
CA ASN A 133 9.95 -13.78 -0.46
C ASN A 133 10.18 -13.22 0.96
N VAL A 134 10.97 -13.91 1.79
CA VAL A 134 11.29 -13.47 3.15
C VAL A 134 12.07 -12.16 3.14
N GLU A 135 13.13 -12.06 2.32
CA GLU A 135 13.92 -10.83 2.19
C GLU A 135 13.06 -9.62 1.79
N GLN A 136 12.12 -9.81 0.85
CA GLN A 136 11.23 -8.73 0.42
C GLN A 136 10.26 -8.31 1.53
N ILE A 137 9.70 -9.28 2.27
CA ILE A 137 8.79 -9.00 3.39
C ILE A 137 9.53 -8.28 4.52
N GLU A 138 10.72 -8.74 4.90
CA GLU A 138 11.53 -8.12 5.95
C GLU A 138 11.90 -6.68 5.58
N PHE A 139 12.38 -6.45 4.35
CA PHE A 139 12.66 -5.11 3.87
C PHE A 139 11.42 -4.20 3.97
N ALA A 140 10.26 -4.67 3.50
CA ALA A 140 9.04 -3.89 3.55
C ALA A 140 8.59 -3.60 5.00
N ALA A 141 8.72 -4.58 5.90
CA ALA A 141 8.39 -4.42 7.31
C ALA A 141 9.29 -3.38 8.00
N ASP A 142 10.59 -3.40 7.73
CA ASP A 142 11.54 -2.43 8.26
C ASP A 142 11.19 -1.01 7.78
N LYS A 143 10.95 -0.82 6.49
CA LYS A 143 10.59 0.49 5.93
C LYS A 143 9.23 1.00 6.41
N ILE A 144 8.28 0.12 6.65
CA ILE A 144 7.01 0.48 7.30
C ILE A 144 7.27 0.91 8.75
N SER A 145 8.11 0.18 9.50
CA SER A 145 8.45 0.53 10.88
C SER A 145 9.14 1.90 10.97
N GLU A 146 10.10 2.19 10.09
CA GLU A 146 10.76 3.50 9.99
C GLU A 146 9.74 4.63 9.69
N PHE A 147 8.79 4.37 8.79
CA PHE A 147 7.81 5.37 8.35
C PHE A 147 6.77 5.72 9.42
N ILE A 148 6.41 4.78 10.30
CA ILE A 148 5.37 5.00 11.32
C ILE A 148 5.92 5.55 12.64
N ASN A 149 7.23 5.46 12.89
CA ASN A 149 7.92 5.99 14.06
C ASN A 149 8.41 7.43 13.83
#